data_86d36956bbe0ffeb0b6ef3b982ce8ecc
#
_entry.id   86d36956bbe0ffeb0b6ef3b982ce8ecc
#
_cell.length_a   1.000
_cell.length_b   1.000
_cell.length_c   1.000
_cell.angle_alpha   90.00
_cell.angle_beta   90.00
_cell.angle_gamma   90.00
#
_symmetry.space_group_name_H-M   'P 1'
#
loop_
_entity.id
_entity.type
_entity.pdbx_description
1 polymer ?
#
loop_
_entity_poly.entity_id
_entity_poly.type
_entity_poly.pdbx_seq_one_letter_code
_entity_poly.pdbx_strand_id
1 'polypeptide(L)'
;MSGYNFEIKGIEDFLKNINNIQSNFQGDLQKLVEKHGGILLRNTKMKTPVDTGQLRRSWELEKGDLYVKLMNRTSYGIYLEYGHRTRGGKSYVEGVYMLKTSFEKTKKDFENDLEKLFGKYGFK
;
A
#
# COMPACT_ATOMS: atom_id res chain seq x y z
N MET A 1 -9.29 -17.77 8.64
CA MET A 1 -8.00 -17.08 8.47
C MET A 1 -8.15 -15.61 8.74
N SER A 2 -7.25 -15.06 9.42
CA SER A 2 -7.22 -13.65 9.70
C SER A 2 -6.13 -12.96 8.90
N GLY A 3 -6.28 -11.68 8.74
CA GLY A 3 -5.36 -10.86 7.99
C GLY A 3 -6.10 -9.74 7.30
N TYR A 4 -5.35 -8.87 6.70
CA TYR A 4 -5.89 -7.75 5.95
C TYR A 4 -4.92 -7.35 4.86
N ASN A 5 -5.44 -6.66 3.87
CA ASN A 5 -4.63 -6.21 2.75
C ASN A 5 -5.09 -4.85 2.24
N PHE A 6 -4.20 -4.18 1.53
CA PHE A 6 -4.50 -2.97 0.78
C PHE A 6 -3.92 -3.11 -0.61
N GLU A 7 -4.61 -2.53 -1.57
CA GLU A 7 -4.20 -2.55 -2.96
C GLU A 7 -4.18 -1.13 -3.50
N ILE A 8 -3.20 -0.85 -4.37
CA ILE A 8 -3.22 0.37 -5.17
C ILE A 8 -4.02 0.03 -6.42
N LYS A 9 -5.24 0.56 -6.47
CA LYS A 9 -6.17 0.31 -7.58
C LYS A 9 -6.43 1.58 -8.38
N GLY A 10 -7.16 1.46 -9.46
CA GLY A 10 -7.54 2.57 -10.32
C GLY A 10 -6.68 2.71 -11.55
N ILE A 11 -5.47 2.12 -11.55
CA ILE A 11 -4.57 2.22 -12.69
C ILE A 11 -5.10 1.42 -13.87
N GLU A 12 -5.65 0.23 -13.60
CA GLU A 12 -6.25 -0.58 -14.67
C GLU A 12 -7.40 0.14 -15.36
N ASP A 13 -8.27 0.77 -14.58
CA ASP A 13 -9.39 1.54 -15.13
C ASP A 13 -8.90 2.72 -15.95
N PHE A 14 -7.85 3.37 -15.49
CA PHE A 14 -7.21 4.46 -16.24
C PHE A 14 -6.72 3.97 -17.60
N LEU A 15 -6.06 2.82 -17.64
CA LEU A 15 -5.56 2.24 -18.89
C LEU A 15 -6.67 1.86 -19.86
N LYS A 16 -7.81 1.40 -19.38
CA LYS A 16 -8.96 1.09 -20.23
C LYS A 16 -9.47 2.33 -20.96
N ASN A 17 -9.30 3.50 -20.37
CA ASN A 17 -9.71 4.76 -20.95
C ASN A 17 -8.67 5.36 -21.90
N ILE A 18 -7.47 4.80 -21.95
CA ILE A 18 -6.38 5.29 -22.78
C ILE A 18 -5.87 4.14 -23.67
N ASN A 19 -6.67 3.80 -24.67
CA ASN A 19 -6.41 2.62 -25.51
C ASN A 19 -5.17 2.70 -26.39
N ASN A 20 -4.59 3.89 -26.57
CA ASN A 20 -3.48 4.12 -27.50
C ASN A 20 -2.18 4.52 -26.80
N ILE A 21 -1.99 4.10 -25.56
CA ILE A 21 -0.78 4.38 -24.80
C ILE A 21 0.39 3.59 -25.38
N GLN A 22 1.51 4.26 -25.61
CA GLN A 22 2.73 3.60 -26.05
C GLN A 22 3.26 2.67 -24.97
N SER A 23 3.92 1.59 -25.38
CA SER A 23 4.48 0.62 -24.45
C SER A 23 5.48 1.26 -23.45
N ASN A 24 6.15 2.34 -23.84
CA ASN A 24 7.04 3.08 -22.94
C ASN A 24 6.31 3.66 -21.73
N PHE A 25 5.12 4.23 -21.96
CA PHE A 25 4.31 4.77 -20.87
C PHE A 25 3.87 3.66 -19.92
N GLN A 26 3.43 2.52 -20.47
CA GLN A 26 3.02 1.38 -19.65
C GLN A 26 4.18 0.86 -18.81
N GLY A 27 5.38 0.78 -19.39
CA GLY A 27 6.57 0.36 -18.67
C GLY A 27 6.94 1.31 -17.54
N ASP A 28 6.89 2.61 -17.80
CA ASP A 28 7.17 3.63 -16.80
C ASP A 28 6.12 3.60 -15.69
N LEU A 29 4.85 3.37 -16.04
CA LEU A 29 3.77 3.27 -15.07
C LEU A 29 3.96 2.04 -14.16
N GLN A 30 4.35 0.90 -14.75
CA GLN A 30 4.65 -0.31 -13.98
C GLN A 30 5.78 -0.05 -12.98
N LYS A 31 6.85 0.59 -13.40
CA LYS A 31 7.98 0.94 -12.53
C LYS A 31 7.55 1.87 -11.41
N LEU A 32 6.68 2.82 -11.71
CA LEU A 32 6.16 3.76 -10.71
C LEU A 32 5.33 3.04 -9.64
N VAL A 33 4.46 2.13 -10.06
CA VAL A 33 3.65 1.32 -9.15
C VAL A 33 4.55 0.48 -8.24
N GLU A 34 5.56 -0.18 -8.81
CA GLU A 34 6.47 -1.03 -8.03
C GLU A 34 7.32 -0.21 -7.07
N LYS A 35 7.79 0.96 -7.50
CA LYS A 35 8.54 1.87 -6.65
C LYS A 35 7.75 2.26 -5.40
N HIS A 36 6.52 2.72 -5.59
CA HIS A 36 5.70 3.15 -4.48
C HIS A 36 5.20 1.98 -3.62
N GLY A 37 5.01 0.82 -4.23
CA GLY A 37 4.74 -0.40 -3.48
C GLY A 37 5.87 -0.76 -2.54
N GLY A 38 7.11 -0.67 -3.02
CA GLY A 38 8.30 -0.90 -2.19
C GLY A 38 8.44 0.10 -1.05
N ILE A 39 8.16 1.37 -1.33
CA ILE A 39 8.17 2.43 -0.32
C ILE A 39 7.08 2.17 0.74
N LEU A 40 5.89 1.79 0.30
CA LEU A 40 4.80 1.45 1.20
C LEU A 40 5.19 0.30 2.14
N LEU A 41 5.76 -0.76 1.58
CA LEU A 41 6.22 -1.90 2.38
C LEU A 41 7.23 -1.47 3.44
N ARG A 42 8.25 -0.72 3.03
CA ARG A 42 9.30 -0.25 3.94
C ARG A 42 8.73 0.62 5.05
N ASN A 43 7.91 1.59 4.70
CA ASN A 43 7.35 2.53 5.67
C ASN A 43 6.42 1.83 6.65
N THR A 44 5.62 0.90 6.15
CA THR A 44 4.72 0.11 7.00
C THR A 44 5.51 -0.75 7.97
N LYS A 45 6.57 -1.41 7.49
CA LYS A 45 7.46 -2.18 8.37
C LYS A 45 8.09 -1.31 9.45
N MET A 46 8.55 -0.12 9.08
CA MET A 46 9.19 0.79 10.03
C MET A 46 8.24 1.25 11.13
N LYS A 47 6.96 1.39 10.81
CA LYS A 47 5.93 1.79 11.78
C LYS A 47 5.36 0.62 12.57
N THR A 48 5.69 -0.59 12.18
CA THR A 48 5.20 -1.79 12.88
C THR A 48 5.98 -1.97 14.17
N PRO A 49 5.30 -2.04 15.32
CA PRO A 49 6.00 -2.29 16.59
C PRO A 49 6.76 -3.59 16.57
N VAL A 50 7.95 -3.58 17.16
CA VAL A 50 8.83 -4.75 17.21
C VAL A 50 8.80 -5.33 18.61
N ASP A 51 7.85 -6.21 18.85
CA ASP A 51 7.80 -6.99 20.09
C ASP A 51 8.62 -8.26 19.91
N THR A 52 8.14 -9.18 19.07
CA THR A 52 8.88 -10.38 18.70
C THR A 52 9.54 -10.27 17.32
N GLY A 53 9.19 -9.24 16.57
CA GLY A 53 9.61 -9.09 15.19
C GLY A 53 8.76 -9.88 14.20
N GLN A 54 7.89 -10.75 14.66
CA GLN A 54 7.07 -11.60 13.80
C GLN A 54 6.11 -10.77 12.94
N LEU A 55 5.42 -9.82 13.53
CA LEU A 55 4.47 -8.98 12.79
C LEU A 55 5.17 -8.19 11.71
N ARG A 56 6.33 -7.59 12.06
CA ARG A 56 7.11 -6.81 11.10
C ARG A 56 7.57 -7.68 9.92
N ARG A 57 8.02 -8.90 10.18
CA ARG A 57 8.49 -9.82 9.15
C ARG A 57 7.36 -10.40 8.31
N SER A 58 6.14 -10.33 8.80
CA SER A 58 4.98 -10.93 8.13
C SER A 58 4.34 -10.03 7.09
N TRP A 59 4.84 -8.82 6.89
CA TRP A 59 4.38 -7.98 5.79
C TRP A 59 4.88 -8.55 4.47
N GLU A 60 3.95 -8.73 3.54
CA GLU A 60 4.21 -9.28 2.21
C GLU A 60 3.73 -8.32 1.14
N LEU A 61 4.52 -8.17 0.08
CA LEU A 61 4.17 -7.38 -1.09
C LEU A 61 3.97 -8.31 -2.26
N GLU A 62 2.76 -8.32 -2.80
CA GLU A 62 2.44 -9.02 -4.03
C GLU A 62 2.51 -8.01 -5.18
N LYS A 63 3.23 -8.37 -6.25
CA LYS A 63 3.35 -7.53 -7.44
C LYS A 63 2.60 -8.18 -8.59
N GLY A 64 1.87 -7.38 -9.33
CA GLY A 64 1.18 -7.84 -10.52
C GLY A 64 1.27 -6.81 -11.62
N ASP A 65 0.48 -6.99 -12.66
CA ASP A 65 0.45 -6.09 -13.80
C ASP A 65 -0.27 -4.80 -13.41
N LEU A 66 0.51 -3.74 -13.22
CA LEU A 66 0.04 -2.41 -12.83
C LEU A 66 -0.66 -2.38 -11.47
N TYR A 67 -0.27 -3.26 -10.59
CA TYR A 67 -0.72 -3.18 -9.20
C TYR A 67 0.32 -3.77 -8.24
N VAL A 68 0.23 -3.32 -6.99
CA VAL A 68 0.89 -3.96 -5.86
C VAL A 68 -0.12 -4.11 -4.74
N LYS A 69 0.06 -5.13 -3.94
CA LYS A 69 -0.83 -5.43 -2.83
C LYS A 69 0.03 -5.74 -1.61
N LEU A 70 -0.15 -4.96 -0.57
CA LEU A 70 0.54 -5.17 0.70
C LEU A 70 -0.41 -5.86 1.66
N MET A 71 0.06 -6.93 2.29
CA MET A 71 -0.76 -7.72 3.20
C MET A 71 0.04 -8.21 4.39
N ASN A 72 -0.67 -8.49 5.47
CA ASN A 72 -0.12 -9.13 6.65
C ASN A 72 -1.13 -10.19 7.10
N ARG A 73 -0.67 -11.43 7.23
CA ARG A 73 -1.54 -12.58 7.51
C ARG A 73 -1.57 -12.99 8.97
N THR A 74 -0.89 -12.25 9.84
CA THR A 74 -0.94 -12.56 11.26
C THR A 74 -2.33 -12.28 11.83
N SER A 75 -2.72 -13.07 12.82
CA SER A 75 -4.05 -12.95 13.41
C SER A 75 -4.23 -11.68 14.23
N TYR A 76 -3.14 -11.11 14.73
CA TYR A 76 -3.22 -9.92 15.58
C TYR A 76 -2.88 -8.61 14.85
N GLY A 77 -2.44 -8.67 13.60
CA GLY A 77 -2.08 -7.48 12.83
C GLY A 77 -3.21 -6.47 12.71
N ILE A 78 -4.42 -6.94 12.47
CA ILE A 78 -5.58 -6.07 12.32
C ILE A 78 -5.92 -5.35 13.64
N TYR A 79 -5.73 -6.02 14.77
CA TYR A 79 -5.96 -5.42 16.08
C TYR A 79 -4.96 -4.31 16.37
N LEU A 80 -3.73 -4.50 15.96
CA LEU A 80 -2.70 -3.50 16.12
C LEU A 80 -2.95 -2.30 15.21
N GLU A 81 -3.41 -2.55 14.00
CA GLU A 81 -3.71 -1.48 13.04
C GLU A 81 -4.83 -0.58 13.54
N TYR A 82 -5.95 -1.16 13.93
CA TYR A 82 -7.17 -0.41 14.24
C TYR A 82 -7.45 -0.27 15.74
N GLY A 83 -6.69 -0.97 16.57
CA GLY A 83 -6.96 -1.00 17.98
C GLY A 83 -7.98 -2.09 18.33
N HIS A 84 -8.22 -2.25 19.59
CA HIS A 84 -9.15 -3.29 20.07
C HIS A 84 -9.59 -3.03 21.51
N ARG A 85 -10.67 -3.65 21.89
CA ARG A 85 -11.11 -3.63 23.29
C ARG A 85 -10.23 -4.56 24.12
N THR A 86 -9.96 -4.16 25.35
CA THR A 86 -9.23 -5.03 26.27
C THR A 86 -10.09 -6.23 26.66
N ARG A 87 -9.45 -7.25 27.22
CA ARG A 87 -10.13 -8.42 27.72
C ARG A 87 -11.16 -7.99 28.78
N GLY A 88 -12.41 -8.41 28.60
CA GLY A 88 -13.52 -8.00 29.44
C GLY A 88 -14.25 -6.76 28.96
N GLY A 89 -13.77 -6.10 27.93
CA GLY A 89 -14.47 -4.98 27.29
C GLY A 89 -14.49 -3.68 28.07
N LYS A 90 -13.66 -3.54 29.10
CA LYS A 90 -13.68 -2.36 29.98
C LYS A 90 -12.94 -1.15 29.44
N SER A 91 -11.96 -1.36 28.55
CA SER A 91 -11.21 -0.26 27.95
C SER A 91 -10.84 -0.61 26.52
N TYR A 92 -10.26 0.34 25.83
CA TYR A 92 -9.89 0.22 24.43
C TYR A 92 -8.43 0.56 24.26
N VAL A 93 -7.73 -0.25 23.47
CA VAL A 93 -6.34 0.01 23.11
C VAL A 93 -6.33 0.67 21.75
N GLU A 94 -5.76 1.86 21.67
CA GLU A 94 -5.68 2.63 20.42
C GLU A 94 -4.84 1.91 19.38
N GLY A 95 -5.26 1.99 18.13
CA GLY A 95 -4.51 1.42 17.03
C GLY A 95 -3.26 2.21 16.71
N VAL A 96 -2.30 1.55 16.08
CA VAL A 96 -1.04 2.17 15.64
C VAL A 96 -1.17 2.77 14.24
N TYR A 97 -2.12 2.26 13.44
CA TYR A 97 -2.39 2.72 12.07
C TYR A 97 -1.13 2.71 11.19
N MET A 98 -0.32 1.68 11.33
CA MET A 98 0.94 1.53 10.60
C MET A 98 0.73 1.46 9.09
N LEU A 99 -0.29 0.75 8.64
CA LEU A 99 -0.62 0.64 7.23
C LEU A 99 -1.39 1.86 6.73
N LYS A 100 -2.39 2.29 7.48
CA LYS A 100 -3.23 3.43 7.09
C LYS A 100 -2.40 4.68 6.84
N THR A 101 -1.55 5.06 7.80
CA THR A 101 -0.74 6.28 7.68
C THR A 101 0.30 6.16 6.58
N SER A 102 0.92 5.00 6.43
CA SER A 102 1.88 4.75 5.35
C SER A 102 1.20 4.78 3.99
N PHE A 103 0.01 4.18 3.89
CA PHE A 103 -0.75 4.14 2.64
C PHE A 103 -1.21 5.55 2.22
N GLU A 104 -1.72 6.34 3.15
CA GLU A 104 -2.18 7.70 2.84
C GLU A 104 -1.04 8.57 2.28
N LYS A 105 0.13 8.47 2.90
CA LYS A 105 1.30 9.21 2.42
C LYS A 105 1.76 8.69 1.06
N THR A 106 1.86 7.37 0.91
CA THR A 106 2.31 6.76 -0.34
C THR A 106 1.36 7.07 -1.48
N LYS A 107 0.06 7.05 -1.22
CA LYS A 107 -0.95 7.39 -2.22
C LYS A 107 -0.75 8.81 -2.74
N LYS A 108 -0.53 9.76 -1.83
CA LYS A 108 -0.30 11.15 -2.19
C LYS A 108 0.96 11.31 -3.02
N ASP A 109 2.05 10.67 -2.60
CA ASP A 109 3.33 10.73 -3.32
C ASP A 109 3.20 10.07 -4.70
N PHE A 110 2.47 8.96 -4.79
CA PHE A 110 2.19 8.28 -6.05
C PHE A 110 1.41 9.17 -7.00
N GLU A 111 0.37 9.81 -6.51
CA GLU A 111 -0.45 10.72 -7.32
C GLU A 111 0.38 11.88 -7.87
N ASN A 112 1.27 12.45 -7.06
CA ASN A 112 2.16 13.52 -7.50
C ASN A 112 3.12 13.04 -8.58
N ASP A 113 3.71 11.86 -8.41
CA ASP A 113 4.63 11.28 -9.41
C ASP A 113 3.88 10.89 -10.68
N LEU A 114 2.64 10.41 -10.55
CA LEU A 114 1.79 10.08 -11.70
C LEU A 114 1.51 11.33 -12.55
N GLU A 115 1.24 12.45 -11.90
CA GLU A 115 1.02 13.72 -12.57
C GLU A 115 2.26 14.14 -13.38
N LYS A 116 3.45 13.98 -12.78
CA LYS A 116 4.71 14.26 -13.47
C LYS A 116 4.91 13.34 -14.67
N LEU A 117 4.54 12.08 -14.51
CA LEU A 117 4.63 11.11 -15.62
C LEU A 117 3.70 11.52 -16.76
N PHE A 118 2.49 11.96 -16.46
CA PHE A 118 1.56 12.46 -17.47
C PHE A 118 2.15 13.64 -18.22
N GLY A 119 2.78 14.58 -17.50
CA GLY A 119 3.44 15.73 -18.11
C GLY A 119 4.56 15.33 -19.04
N LYS A 120 5.35 14.32 -18.67
CA LYS A 120 6.44 13.79 -19.50
C LYS A 120 5.93 13.29 -20.85
N TYR A 121 4.74 12.69 -20.88
CA TYR A 121 4.16 12.14 -22.11
C TYR A 121 3.17 13.07 -22.78
N GLY A 122 3.04 14.32 -22.31
CA GLY A 122 2.17 15.31 -22.93
C GLY A 122 0.69 15.20 -22.55
N PHE A 123 0.36 14.41 -21.56
CA PHE A 123 -1.00 14.33 -21.05
C PHE A 123 -1.26 15.50 -20.09
N LYS A 124 -2.49 15.99 -20.09
CA LYS A 124 -2.88 17.09 -19.19
C LYS A 124 -4.12 16.73 -18.39
#